data_fa28a71aeec1e7de8b2d894db1b60c46
#
_entry.id   fa28a71aeec1e7de8b2d894db1b60c46
#
_cell.length_a   1.000
_cell.length_b   1.000
_cell.length_c   1.000
_cell.angle_alpha   90.00
_cell.angle_beta   90.00
_cell.angle_gamma   90.00
#
_symmetry.space_group_name_H-M   'P 1'
#
loop_
_entity.id
_entity.type
_entity.pdbx_description
1 polymer ?
#
loop_
_entity_poly.entity_id
_entity_poly.type
_entity_poly.pdbx_seq_one_letter_code
_entity_poly.pdbx_strand_id
1 'polypeptide(L)'
;MRSGLGVNRRGFLNLGAAGVAGAALASMAPSKSFAASGNYEAMLVNCIDPRFTTLSWQYMGLIQGVSRDKLEDNYSHFVMAGGPIGAVHPKFASWHDTYWDNLDVTVSLHKIKRVIGISHRDCGAAKLAFGADAVSDKDKETAAHSESLAMFRQEVNKRHPKLSVITGIMNTNGRVDLIG
;
A
#
# COMPACT_ATOMS: atom_id res chain seq x y z
N MET A 1 -4.14 6.40 -44.29
CA MET A 1 -5.05 7.40 -43.69
C MET A 1 -5.73 6.79 -42.49
N ARG A 2 -5.35 7.16 -41.27
CA ARG A 2 -6.01 6.75 -40.02
C ARG A 2 -6.84 7.94 -39.53
N SER A 3 -8.17 7.82 -39.58
CA SER A 3 -9.10 8.79 -39.02
C SER A 3 -9.23 8.56 -37.51
N GLY A 4 -8.61 9.40 -36.72
CA GLY A 4 -8.81 9.42 -35.26
C GLY A 4 -10.16 10.05 -34.94
N LEU A 5 -11.05 9.31 -34.31
CA LEU A 5 -12.27 9.83 -33.70
C LEU A 5 -11.89 10.58 -32.41
N GLY A 6 -11.68 11.87 -32.54
CA GLY A 6 -11.50 12.77 -31.39
C GLY A 6 -12.85 13.09 -30.76
N VAL A 7 -13.17 12.51 -29.62
CA VAL A 7 -14.31 12.93 -28.80
C VAL A 7 -13.96 14.23 -28.10
N ASN A 8 -14.56 15.36 -28.50
CA ASN A 8 -14.36 16.64 -27.84
C ASN A 8 -15.35 16.83 -26.67
N ARG A 9 -15.04 17.76 -25.76
CA ARG A 9 -15.86 18.04 -24.55
C ARG A 9 -17.32 18.35 -24.84
N ARG A 10 -17.67 18.96 -26.00
CA ARG A 10 -19.04 19.24 -26.41
C ARG A 10 -19.76 17.96 -26.87
N GLY A 11 -19.08 17.01 -27.53
CA GLY A 11 -19.67 15.74 -27.92
C GLY A 11 -20.05 14.88 -26.72
N PHE A 12 -19.27 14.94 -25.63
CA PHE A 12 -19.57 14.22 -24.39
C PHE A 12 -20.83 14.74 -23.69
N LEU A 13 -21.06 16.06 -23.69
CA LEU A 13 -22.22 16.66 -23.06
C LEU A 13 -23.53 16.46 -23.87
N ASN A 14 -23.45 16.30 -25.20
CA ASN A 14 -24.61 16.05 -26.04
C ASN A 14 -25.11 14.60 -26.03
N LEU A 15 -24.25 13.62 -25.59
CA LEU A 15 -24.68 12.24 -25.36
C LEU A 15 -25.55 12.07 -24.10
N GLY A 16 -25.50 13.04 -23.18
CA GLY A 16 -26.27 13.03 -21.94
C GLY A 16 -27.70 13.52 -22.06
N ALA A 17 -28.05 14.22 -23.16
CA ALA A 17 -29.36 14.91 -23.30
C ALA A 17 -30.44 14.12 -24.08
N ALA A 18 -30.08 13.01 -24.72
CA ALA A 18 -31.03 12.25 -25.57
C ALA A 18 -31.58 10.96 -24.90
N GLY A 19 -31.33 10.75 -23.62
CA GLY A 19 -31.65 9.50 -22.93
C GLY A 19 -32.69 9.60 -21.81
N VAL A 20 -33.46 10.69 -21.68
CA VAL A 20 -34.40 10.84 -20.57
C VAL A 20 -35.85 10.84 -21.08
N ALA A 21 -36.29 9.72 -21.64
CA ALA A 21 -37.69 9.38 -21.70
C ALA A 21 -37.85 7.87 -21.89
N GLY A 22 -37.91 7.11 -20.78
CA GLY A 22 -38.29 5.71 -20.86
C GLY A 22 -37.48 4.76 -20.01
N ALA A 23 -37.24 5.05 -18.74
CA ALA A 23 -36.83 4.03 -17.78
C ALA A 23 -37.62 4.23 -16.49
N ALA A 24 -38.89 3.89 -16.58
CA ALA A 24 -39.70 3.64 -15.42
C ALA A 24 -39.11 2.44 -14.66
N LEU A 25 -38.88 2.63 -13.35
CA LEU A 25 -38.89 1.59 -12.32
C LEU A 25 -38.04 0.33 -12.59
N ALA A 26 -36.78 0.51 -12.86
CA ALA A 26 -35.81 -0.52 -12.50
C ALA A 26 -35.83 -0.57 -10.97
N SER A 27 -36.34 -1.66 -10.42
CA SER A 27 -36.36 -2.01 -9.02
C SER A 27 -35.07 -1.52 -8.35
N MET A 28 -35.22 -0.64 -7.36
CA MET A 28 -34.17 -0.35 -6.38
C MET A 28 -33.95 -1.63 -5.54
N ALA A 29 -33.34 -2.63 -6.16
CA ALA A 29 -32.66 -3.62 -5.38
C ALA A 29 -31.67 -2.82 -4.51
N PRO A 30 -31.66 -3.02 -3.19
CA PRO A 30 -30.69 -2.35 -2.35
C PRO A 30 -29.33 -2.72 -2.95
N SER A 31 -28.64 -1.73 -3.53
CA SER A 31 -27.24 -1.88 -3.87
C SER A 31 -26.60 -2.35 -2.58
N LYS A 32 -26.04 -3.57 -2.58
CA LYS A 32 -25.23 -4.02 -1.44
C LYS A 32 -24.27 -2.87 -1.20
N SER A 33 -24.42 -2.22 -0.06
CA SER A 33 -23.49 -1.20 0.37
C SER A 33 -22.14 -1.93 0.42
N PHE A 34 -21.29 -1.69 -0.55
CA PHE A 34 -19.87 -2.05 -0.51
C PHE A 34 -19.15 -1.09 0.44
N ALA A 35 -19.68 -0.93 1.65
CA ALA A 35 -18.83 -0.58 2.76
C ALA A 35 -17.90 -1.77 2.91
N ALA A 36 -16.65 -1.61 2.48
CA ALA A 36 -15.66 -2.66 2.44
C ALA A 36 -15.36 -3.18 3.86
N SER A 37 -16.27 -3.96 4.41
CA SER A 37 -16.06 -4.76 5.60
C SER A 37 -15.74 -6.17 5.10
N GLY A 38 -14.48 -6.57 5.18
CA GLY A 38 -14.02 -7.88 4.74
C GLY A 38 -13.05 -8.47 5.75
N ASN A 39 -12.84 -9.78 5.67
CA ASN A 39 -11.74 -10.42 6.38
C ASN A 39 -10.55 -10.47 5.43
N TYR A 40 -9.68 -9.47 5.49
CA TYR A 40 -8.47 -9.46 4.67
C TYR A 40 -7.33 -10.17 5.41
N GLU A 41 -6.35 -10.65 4.65
CA GLU A 41 -5.20 -11.34 5.23
C GLU A 41 -4.18 -10.37 5.82
N ALA A 42 -4.00 -9.21 5.21
CA ALA A 42 -2.90 -8.33 5.57
C ALA A 42 -3.18 -6.83 5.35
N MET A 43 -2.33 -6.00 5.94
CA MET A 43 -2.05 -4.64 5.49
C MET A 43 -0.61 -4.57 5.02
N LEU A 44 -0.38 -4.16 3.77
CA LEU A 44 0.93 -3.82 3.26
C LEU A 44 1.22 -2.34 3.50
N VAL A 45 2.40 -2.03 4.03
CA VAL A 45 2.97 -0.68 4.03
C VAL A 45 4.30 -0.66 3.28
N ASN A 46 4.41 0.22 2.29
CA ASN A 46 5.61 0.39 1.49
C ASN A 46 5.82 1.85 1.04
N CYS A 47 6.91 2.08 0.31
CA CYS A 47 7.27 3.42 -0.15
C CYS A 47 6.40 3.89 -1.33
N ILE A 48 6.26 5.23 -1.44
CA ILE A 48 5.63 5.92 -2.59
C ILE A 48 6.46 5.84 -3.88
N ASP A 49 7.68 5.31 -3.85
CA ASP A 49 8.56 5.23 -5.01
C ASP A 49 7.89 4.41 -6.13
N PRO A 50 7.65 5.01 -7.31
CA PRO A 50 6.88 4.37 -8.38
C PRO A 50 7.54 3.11 -8.95
N ARG A 51 8.87 2.95 -8.79
CA ARG A 51 9.61 1.75 -9.21
C ARG A 51 9.10 0.49 -8.53
N PHE A 52 8.53 0.62 -7.34
CA PHE A 52 8.10 -0.51 -6.50
C PHE A 52 6.60 -0.76 -6.50
N THR A 53 5.79 0.06 -7.16
CA THR A 53 4.32 -0.12 -7.18
C THR A 53 3.92 -1.51 -7.71
N THR A 54 4.36 -1.83 -8.93
CA THR A 54 4.05 -3.14 -9.55
C THR A 54 4.77 -4.29 -8.83
N LEU A 55 6.02 -4.08 -8.41
CA LEU A 55 6.81 -5.10 -7.71
C LEU A 55 6.20 -5.48 -6.36
N SER A 56 5.70 -4.50 -5.61
CA SER A 56 5.01 -4.75 -4.33
C SER A 56 3.72 -5.55 -4.55
N TRP A 57 2.97 -5.24 -5.57
CA TRP A 57 1.77 -5.97 -5.91
C TRP A 57 2.06 -7.42 -6.33
N GLN A 58 3.09 -7.64 -7.15
CA GLN A 58 3.55 -8.98 -7.51
C GLN A 58 4.01 -9.77 -6.29
N TYR A 59 4.77 -9.13 -5.39
CA TYR A 59 5.20 -9.72 -4.12
C TYR A 59 4.01 -10.16 -3.27
N MET A 60 2.97 -9.32 -3.14
CA MET A 60 1.78 -9.68 -2.40
C MET A 60 1.06 -10.90 -3.00
N GLY A 61 0.96 -11.00 -4.33
CA GLY A 61 0.42 -12.19 -4.99
C GLY A 61 1.19 -13.47 -4.65
N LEU A 62 2.52 -13.37 -4.65
CA LEU A 62 3.39 -14.51 -4.32
C LEU A 62 3.23 -14.98 -2.87
N ILE A 63 3.30 -14.06 -1.89
CA ILE A 63 3.27 -14.44 -0.47
C ILE A 63 1.86 -14.82 0.02
N GLN A 64 0.82 -14.34 -0.65
CA GLN A 64 -0.56 -14.72 -0.36
C GLN A 64 -1.00 -15.99 -1.12
N GLY A 65 -0.24 -16.41 -2.13
CA GLY A 65 -0.56 -17.56 -2.94
C GLY A 65 -1.85 -17.40 -3.76
N VAL A 66 -2.18 -16.15 -4.11
CA VAL A 66 -3.39 -15.82 -4.88
C VAL A 66 -3.05 -15.22 -6.24
N SER A 67 -3.91 -15.45 -7.21
CA SER A 67 -3.81 -14.84 -8.53
C SER A 67 -4.15 -13.35 -8.47
N ARG A 68 -3.74 -12.61 -9.50
CA ARG A 68 -3.87 -11.14 -9.59
C ARG A 68 -5.30 -10.63 -9.40
N ASP A 69 -6.26 -11.33 -9.96
CA ASP A 69 -7.69 -11.02 -9.92
C ASP A 69 -8.32 -11.20 -8.54
N LYS A 70 -7.60 -11.83 -7.60
CA LYS A 70 -8.06 -12.04 -6.22
C LYS A 70 -7.34 -11.18 -5.18
N LEU A 71 -6.37 -10.36 -5.61
CA LEU A 71 -5.60 -9.51 -4.69
C LEU A 71 -6.38 -8.31 -4.17
N GLU A 72 -7.37 -7.81 -4.91
CA GLU A 72 -8.18 -6.66 -4.52
C GLU A 72 -8.95 -6.88 -3.21
N ASP A 73 -9.35 -8.14 -2.95
CA ASP A 73 -10.08 -8.53 -1.73
C ASP A 73 -9.20 -9.21 -0.69
N ASN A 74 -7.87 -9.06 -0.80
CA ASN A 74 -6.94 -9.84 0.02
C ASN A 74 -6.15 -9.02 1.01
N TYR A 75 -5.81 -7.78 0.69
CA TYR A 75 -5.03 -6.92 1.59
C TYR A 75 -5.35 -5.44 1.42
N SER A 76 -5.18 -4.69 2.51
CA SER A 76 -5.17 -3.23 2.50
C SER A 76 -3.79 -2.71 2.15
N HIS A 77 -3.69 -1.59 1.44
CA HIS A 77 -2.43 -1.04 1.01
C HIS A 77 -2.27 0.40 1.50
N PHE A 78 -1.26 0.64 2.31
CA PHE A 78 -0.85 1.97 2.77
C PHE A 78 0.50 2.34 2.17
N VAL A 79 0.56 3.50 1.51
CA VAL A 79 1.75 3.96 0.78
C VAL A 79 2.18 5.31 1.32
N MET A 80 3.43 5.39 1.80
CA MET A 80 4.04 6.63 2.31
C MET A 80 5.54 6.67 2.02
N ALA A 81 6.14 7.87 2.01
CA ALA A 81 7.58 7.98 1.78
C ALA A 81 8.37 7.15 2.80
N GLY A 82 9.23 6.24 2.31
CA GLY A 82 10.01 5.32 3.13
C GLY A 82 9.24 4.12 3.68
N GLY A 83 7.90 4.06 3.49
CA GLY A 83 7.09 2.98 4.05
C GLY A 83 7.27 2.83 5.56
N PRO A 84 7.77 1.69 6.07
CA PRO A 84 8.00 1.48 7.52
C PRO A 84 8.89 2.55 8.16
N ILE A 85 9.90 3.09 7.45
CA ILE A 85 10.76 4.18 7.95
C ILE A 85 9.90 5.42 8.25
N GLY A 86 9.01 5.79 7.32
CA GLY A 86 8.10 6.93 7.50
C GLY A 86 7.16 6.79 8.69
N ALA A 87 6.80 5.54 9.03
CA ALA A 87 5.88 5.23 10.13
C ALA A 87 6.52 5.28 11.53
N VAL A 88 7.86 5.19 11.63
CA VAL A 88 8.51 5.07 12.95
C VAL A 88 9.73 5.97 13.16
N HIS A 89 10.41 6.40 12.09
CA HIS A 89 11.65 7.15 12.26
C HIS A 89 11.38 8.58 12.76
N PRO A 90 12.10 9.07 13.79
CA PRO A 90 11.84 10.39 14.40
C PRO A 90 11.86 11.57 13.41
N LYS A 91 12.63 11.46 12.34
CA LYS A 91 12.66 12.46 11.25
C LYS A 91 11.27 12.74 10.67
N PHE A 92 10.38 11.77 10.72
CA PHE A 92 9.04 11.81 10.13
C PHE A 92 7.93 11.74 11.19
N ALA A 93 8.23 12.19 12.42
CA ALA A 93 7.31 12.08 13.55
C ALA A 93 5.90 12.64 13.26
N SER A 94 5.80 13.72 12.46
CA SER A 94 4.50 14.28 12.07
C SER A 94 3.63 13.38 11.20
N TRP A 95 4.16 12.27 10.67
CA TRP A 95 3.42 11.32 9.84
C TRP A 95 2.95 10.10 10.61
N HIS A 96 3.49 9.88 11.82
CA HIS A 96 3.27 8.64 12.57
C HIS A 96 1.79 8.40 12.85
N ASP A 97 1.09 9.40 13.40
CA ASP A 97 -0.33 9.27 13.74
C ASP A 97 -1.16 8.89 12.51
N THR A 98 -0.88 9.50 11.35
CA THR A 98 -1.59 9.15 10.11
C THR A 98 -1.48 7.67 9.77
N TYR A 99 -0.28 7.08 9.90
CA TYR A 99 -0.12 5.64 9.65
C TYR A 99 -0.85 4.79 10.70
N TRP A 100 -0.66 5.12 11.99
CA TRP A 100 -1.20 4.32 13.08
C TRP A 100 -2.73 4.36 13.11
N ASP A 101 -3.35 5.51 12.88
CA ASP A 101 -4.80 5.65 12.78
C ASP A 101 -5.36 4.82 11.61
N ASN A 102 -4.67 4.81 10.46
CA ASN A 102 -5.07 3.98 9.32
C ASN A 102 -4.91 2.47 9.60
N LEU A 103 -3.89 2.07 10.37
CA LEU A 103 -3.76 0.69 10.82
C LEU A 103 -4.92 0.30 11.73
N ASP A 104 -5.29 1.15 12.70
CA ASP A 104 -6.41 0.92 13.61
C ASP A 104 -7.73 0.76 12.86
N VAL A 105 -8.00 1.63 11.88
CA VAL A 105 -9.16 1.53 10.99
C VAL A 105 -9.14 0.21 10.21
N THR A 106 -7.98 -0.16 9.66
CA THR A 106 -7.81 -1.40 8.89
C THR A 106 -8.06 -2.64 9.76
N VAL A 107 -7.53 -2.67 10.98
CA VAL A 107 -7.78 -3.75 11.94
C VAL A 107 -9.27 -3.85 12.28
N SER A 108 -9.92 -2.71 12.51
CA SER A 108 -11.34 -2.66 12.86
C SER A 108 -12.25 -3.13 11.72
N LEU A 109 -12.04 -2.63 10.51
CA LEU A 109 -12.93 -2.89 9.37
C LEU A 109 -12.60 -4.19 8.63
N HIS A 110 -11.32 -4.46 8.42
CA HIS A 110 -10.85 -5.57 7.57
C HIS A 110 -10.39 -6.77 8.37
N LYS A 111 -10.29 -6.66 9.69
CA LYS A 111 -9.94 -7.77 10.61
C LYS A 111 -8.68 -8.52 10.16
N ILE A 112 -7.69 -7.78 9.70
CA ILE A 112 -6.44 -8.32 9.18
C ILE A 112 -5.73 -9.22 10.20
N LYS A 113 -4.94 -10.18 9.72
CA LYS A 113 -4.18 -11.12 10.54
C LYS A 113 -2.72 -10.72 10.68
N ARG A 114 -2.22 -9.91 9.75
CA ARG A 114 -0.80 -9.52 9.70
C ARG A 114 -0.58 -8.13 9.12
N VAL A 115 0.57 -7.55 9.47
CA VAL A 115 1.11 -6.35 8.85
C VAL A 115 2.38 -6.73 8.10
N ILE A 116 2.54 -6.22 6.88
CA ILE A 116 3.68 -6.47 6.02
C ILE A 116 4.35 -5.13 5.74
N GLY A 117 5.53 -4.92 6.34
CA GLY A 117 6.31 -3.69 6.19
C GLY A 117 7.48 -3.90 5.23
N ILE A 118 7.42 -3.30 4.03
CA ILE A 118 8.46 -3.45 3.02
C ILE A 118 9.15 -2.11 2.77
N SER A 119 10.41 -2.04 3.16
CA SER A 119 11.37 -1.02 2.70
C SER A 119 11.94 -1.41 1.34
N HIS A 120 12.71 -0.53 0.69
CA HIS A 120 13.37 -0.88 -0.56
C HIS A 120 14.76 -0.26 -0.67
N ARG A 121 15.61 -0.85 -1.51
CA ARG A 121 16.94 -0.34 -1.83
C ARG A 121 16.88 0.99 -2.56
N ASP A 122 17.90 1.82 -2.37
CA ASP A 122 18.02 3.14 -2.98
C ASP A 122 16.82 4.05 -2.62
N CYS A 123 16.46 4.05 -1.33
CA CYS A 123 15.32 4.80 -0.82
C CYS A 123 15.71 6.24 -0.46
N GLY A 124 15.11 7.22 -1.13
CA GLY A 124 15.32 8.64 -0.83
C GLY A 124 14.93 9.02 0.60
N ALA A 125 13.87 8.44 1.14
CA ALA A 125 13.46 8.68 2.53
C ALA A 125 14.44 8.08 3.54
N ALA A 126 15.05 6.93 3.25
CA ALA A 126 16.12 6.36 4.08
C ALA A 126 17.33 7.30 4.12
N LYS A 127 17.72 7.85 2.97
CA LYS A 127 18.79 8.86 2.90
C LYS A 127 18.49 10.11 3.71
N LEU A 128 17.25 10.57 3.71
CA LEU A 128 16.81 11.72 4.54
C LEU A 128 16.78 11.39 6.04
N ALA A 129 16.43 10.17 6.40
CA ALA A 129 16.32 9.71 7.78
C ALA A 129 17.69 9.50 8.43
N PHE A 130 18.56 8.74 7.75
CA PHE A 130 19.82 8.25 8.29
C PHE A 130 21.07 9.01 7.80
N GLY A 131 20.92 9.84 6.76
CA GLY A 131 22.04 10.52 6.11
C GLY A 131 22.63 9.72 4.94
N ALA A 132 23.41 10.41 4.08
CA ALA A 132 23.95 9.80 2.86
C ALA A 132 24.94 8.66 3.16
N ASP A 133 25.76 8.81 4.20
CA ASP A 133 26.78 7.81 4.54
C ASP A 133 26.16 6.50 5.02
N ALA A 134 25.05 6.56 5.73
CA ALA A 134 24.34 5.37 6.23
C ALA A 134 23.67 4.54 5.13
N VAL A 135 23.57 5.07 3.91
CA VAL A 135 23.02 4.37 2.74
C VAL A 135 24.00 4.37 1.56
N SER A 136 25.29 4.54 1.83
CA SER A 136 26.33 4.67 0.81
C SER A 136 26.71 3.34 0.14
N ASP A 137 26.50 2.24 0.83
CA ASP A 137 26.74 0.89 0.35
C ASP A 137 25.65 -0.06 0.86
N LYS A 138 25.63 -1.28 0.30
CA LYS A 138 24.57 -2.26 0.58
C LYS A 138 24.49 -2.68 2.05
N ASP A 139 25.62 -2.80 2.72
CA ASP A 139 25.67 -3.31 4.10
C ASP A 139 25.17 -2.24 5.08
N LYS A 140 25.64 -1.00 4.92
CA LYS A 140 25.16 0.14 5.69
C LYS A 140 23.68 0.40 5.46
N GLU A 141 23.25 0.39 4.20
CA GLU A 141 21.83 0.54 3.85
C GLU A 141 20.98 -0.57 4.49
N THR A 142 21.49 -1.83 4.50
CA THR A 142 20.82 -2.94 5.18
C THR A 142 20.69 -2.67 6.67
N ALA A 143 21.75 -2.19 7.32
CA ALA A 143 21.74 -1.88 8.74
C ALA A 143 20.71 -0.79 9.07
N ALA A 144 20.70 0.32 8.32
CA ALA A 144 19.75 1.43 8.49
C ALA A 144 18.29 0.98 8.31
N HIS A 145 18.01 0.21 7.27
CA HIS A 145 16.67 -0.36 7.09
C HIS A 145 16.29 -1.32 8.20
N SER A 146 17.21 -2.20 8.62
CA SER A 146 16.95 -3.18 9.68
C SER A 146 16.60 -2.52 11.00
N GLU A 147 17.24 -1.40 11.35
CA GLU A 147 16.92 -0.60 12.52
C GLU A 147 15.45 -0.11 12.48
N SER A 148 15.05 0.56 11.40
CA SER A 148 13.65 1.02 11.27
C SER A 148 12.66 -0.13 11.23
N LEU A 149 12.99 -1.24 10.58
CA LEU A 149 12.11 -2.41 10.51
C LEU A 149 11.95 -3.08 11.88
N ALA A 150 12.99 -3.07 12.71
CA ALA A 150 12.90 -3.53 14.10
C ALA A 150 11.99 -2.63 14.94
N MET A 151 12.16 -1.29 14.83
CA MET A 151 11.27 -0.31 15.48
C MET A 151 9.81 -0.48 15.03
N PHE A 152 9.61 -0.69 13.73
CA PHE A 152 8.29 -0.90 13.16
C PHE A 152 7.61 -2.15 13.73
N ARG A 153 8.30 -3.29 13.77
CA ARG A 153 7.77 -4.52 14.39
C ARG A 153 7.43 -4.31 15.86
N GLN A 154 8.33 -3.66 16.58
CA GLN A 154 8.11 -3.38 18.01
C GLN A 154 6.85 -2.55 18.23
N GLU A 155 6.65 -1.49 17.45
CA GLU A 155 5.49 -0.60 17.63
C GLU A 155 4.19 -1.27 17.18
N VAL A 156 4.18 -2.06 16.10
CA VAL A 156 3.02 -2.88 15.73
C VAL A 156 2.67 -3.87 16.83
N ASN A 157 3.64 -4.62 17.35
CA ASN A 157 3.41 -5.60 18.41
C ASN A 157 2.90 -4.98 19.70
N LYS A 158 3.36 -3.77 20.03
CA LYS A 158 2.89 -3.01 21.19
C LYS A 158 1.42 -2.59 21.05
N ARG A 159 1.03 -2.09 19.87
CA ARG A 159 -0.33 -1.61 19.60
C ARG A 159 -1.31 -2.75 19.32
N HIS A 160 -0.87 -3.74 18.56
CA HIS A 160 -1.67 -4.86 18.06
C HIS A 160 -0.98 -6.21 18.32
N PRO A 161 -0.89 -6.69 19.55
CA PRO A 161 -0.13 -7.89 19.92
C PRO A 161 -0.65 -9.20 19.28
N LYS A 162 -1.83 -9.15 18.66
CA LYS A 162 -2.41 -10.32 17.96
C LYS A 162 -2.04 -10.37 16.48
N LEU A 163 -1.47 -9.32 15.92
CA LEU A 163 -1.05 -9.29 14.52
C LEU A 163 0.34 -9.92 14.38
N SER A 164 0.52 -10.76 13.37
CA SER A 164 1.86 -11.13 12.94
C SER A 164 2.48 -10.02 12.09
N VAL A 165 3.81 -9.89 12.14
CA VAL A 165 4.52 -8.83 11.40
C VAL A 165 5.58 -9.47 10.52
N ILE A 166 5.52 -9.18 9.22
CA ILE A 166 6.53 -9.55 8.23
C ILE A 166 7.24 -8.28 7.79
N THR A 167 8.56 -8.28 7.82
CA THR A 167 9.36 -7.14 7.37
C THR A 167 10.45 -7.57 6.39
N GLY A 168 10.78 -6.69 5.45
CA GLY A 168 11.80 -6.97 4.47
C GLY A 168 12.26 -5.74 3.69
N ILE A 169 13.33 -5.95 2.93
CA ILE A 169 13.92 -4.94 2.03
C ILE A 169 13.77 -5.45 0.60
N MET A 170 13.01 -4.74 -0.22
CA MET A 170 12.84 -5.08 -1.63
C MET A 170 14.01 -4.53 -2.46
N ASN A 171 14.63 -5.40 -3.22
CA ASN A 171 15.63 -5.04 -4.20
C ASN A 171 14.97 -4.45 -5.46
N THR A 172 15.73 -3.72 -6.28
CA THR A 172 15.23 -3.09 -7.51
C THR A 172 14.70 -4.08 -8.56
N ASN A 173 15.00 -5.37 -8.40
CA ASN A 173 14.47 -6.45 -9.24
C ASN A 173 13.21 -7.12 -8.65
N GLY A 174 12.68 -6.61 -7.54
CA GLY A 174 11.48 -7.14 -6.88
C GLY A 174 11.71 -8.27 -5.88
N ARG A 175 12.94 -8.81 -5.77
CA ARG A 175 13.26 -9.79 -4.72
C ARG A 175 13.23 -9.11 -3.35
N VAL A 176 12.61 -9.73 -2.37
CA VAL A 176 12.56 -9.26 -0.99
C VAL A 176 13.50 -10.09 -0.12
N ASP A 177 14.43 -9.41 0.55
CA ASP A 177 15.26 -9.99 1.60
C ASP A 177 14.51 -9.77 2.93
N LEU A 178 14.03 -10.86 3.53
CA LEU A 178 13.30 -10.78 4.81
C LEU A 178 14.24 -10.38 5.94
N ILE A 179 13.76 -9.50 6.80
CA ILE A 179 14.47 -8.99 7.98
C ILE A 179 13.65 -9.37 9.21
N GLY A 180 14.19 -10.28 9.99
CA GLY A 180 13.56 -10.85 11.19
C GLY A 180 13.95 -10.18 12.47
#